data_aa563fbb6ee94f3e6ccdc66b22bbe0a0
#
_entry.id   aa563fbb6ee94f3e6ccdc66b22bbe0a0
#
_cell.length_a   1.000
_cell.length_b   1.000
_cell.length_c   1.000
_cell.angle_alpha   90.00
_cell.angle_beta   90.00
_cell.angle_gamma   90.00
#
_symmetry.space_group_name_H-M   'P 1'
#
loop_
_entity.id
_entity.type
_entity.pdbx_description
1 polymer ?
#
loop_
_entity_poly.entity_id
_entity_poly.type
_entity_poly.pdbx_seq_one_letter_code
_entity_poly.pdbx_strand_id
1 'polypeptide(L)'
;VMKALLLGSIGVLAETSELQRRAYNTAFVAHGVDWHWNIATYCRHLDTPGGQNRLRQLGGDALTTIEIRRIHETKQDAFAASLAGGIAPLTGIVETLTAARAAGLRIGFVTTTTPRTIAMIREALSGHIDMSDFAVITSKEDVVREKPDGACYELALSRLGIASHDALAIEDTVASQSAAIAAGIRC
;
A
#
# COMPACT_ATOMS: atom_id res chain seq x y z
N VAL A 1 -10.92 -25.55 -0.15
CA VAL A 1 -9.45 -25.65 -0.18
C VAL A 1 -8.89 -24.28 -0.52
N MET A 2 -7.91 -23.81 0.26
CA MET A 2 -7.24 -22.51 -0.01
C MET A 2 -6.69 -22.49 -1.43
N LYS A 3 -6.96 -21.42 -2.19
CA LYS A 3 -6.54 -21.24 -3.58
C LYS A 3 -5.69 -19.99 -3.80
N ALA A 4 -5.75 -19.02 -2.89
CA ALA A 4 -4.99 -17.78 -3.02
C ALA A 4 -4.52 -17.23 -1.68
N LEU A 5 -3.33 -16.62 -1.70
CA LEU A 5 -2.79 -15.75 -0.67
C LEU A 5 -2.77 -14.32 -1.18
N LEU A 6 -3.47 -13.42 -0.49
CA LEU A 6 -3.60 -12.02 -0.86
C LEU A 6 -2.83 -11.18 0.14
N LEU A 7 -1.79 -10.51 -0.32
CA LEU A 7 -1.01 -9.57 0.47
C LEU A 7 -1.62 -8.19 0.27
N GLY A 8 -2.11 -7.61 1.32
CA GLY A 8 -2.59 -6.23 1.28
C GLY A 8 -1.42 -5.27 1.44
N SER A 9 -1.62 -4.02 1.50
CA SER A 9 -0.71 -2.91 1.82
C SER A 9 0.81 -3.12 1.60
N ILE A 10 1.52 -2.04 1.32
CA ILE A 10 2.98 -2.06 1.16
C ILE A 10 3.66 -2.59 2.43
N GLY A 11 3.14 -2.23 3.61
CA GLY A 11 3.68 -2.63 4.91
C GLY A 11 3.66 -4.14 5.19
N VAL A 12 2.92 -4.93 4.41
CA VAL A 12 3.01 -6.40 4.45
C VAL A 12 4.25 -6.91 3.72
N LEU A 13 4.71 -6.20 2.69
CA LEU A 13 5.88 -6.59 1.90
C LEU A 13 7.18 -6.04 2.49
N ALA A 14 7.18 -4.77 2.90
CA ALA A 14 8.36 -4.07 3.41
C ALA A 14 7.97 -2.91 4.32
N GLU A 15 8.80 -2.61 5.31
CA GLU A 15 8.62 -1.43 6.16
C GLU A 15 9.11 -0.18 5.42
N THR A 16 8.18 0.66 5.00
CA THR A 16 8.46 1.91 4.29
C THR A 16 7.99 3.16 5.02
N SER A 17 7.37 3.02 6.19
CA SER A 17 6.73 4.13 6.91
C SER A 17 7.69 5.28 7.21
N GLU A 18 8.91 4.97 7.64
CA GLU A 18 9.91 5.99 7.94
C GLU A 18 10.39 6.72 6.68
N LEU A 19 10.59 5.99 5.58
CA LEU A 19 10.95 6.59 4.29
C LEU A 19 9.84 7.51 3.79
N GLN A 20 8.60 7.09 3.91
CA GLN A 20 7.44 7.89 3.54
C GLN A 20 7.28 9.13 4.43
N ARG A 21 7.45 8.99 5.75
CA ARG A 21 7.40 10.11 6.69
C ARG A 21 8.46 11.17 6.34
N ARG A 22 9.70 10.75 6.11
CA ARG A 22 10.78 11.64 5.69
C ARG A 22 10.47 12.33 4.37
N ALA A 23 9.90 11.60 3.40
CA ALA A 23 9.50 12.17 2.12
C ALA A 23 8.42 13.25 2.28
N TYR A 24 7.46 13.09 3.20
CA TYR A 24 6.50 14.13 3.53
C TYR A 24 7.19 15.37 4.11
N ASN A 25 8.07 15.21 5.09
CA ASN A 25 8.79 16.34 5.67
C ASN A 25 9.65 17.09 4.65
N THR A 26 10.29 16.36 3.73
CA THR A 26 11.00 16.96 2.58
C THR A 26 10.06 17.79 1.71
N ALA A 27 8.87 17.27 1.41
CA ALA A 27 7.90 17.99 0.61
C ALA A 27 7.35 19.23 1.33
N PHE A 28 7.09 19.17 2.64
CA PHE A 28 6.64 20.32 3.42
C PHE A 28 7.66 21.46 3.37
N VAL A 29 8.93 21.17 3.59
CA VAL A 29 10.01 22.16 3.49
C VAL A 29 10.07 22.76 2.09
N ALA A 30 10.04 21.93 1.04
CA ALA A 30 10.11 22.38 -0.35
C ALA A 30 8.95 23.30 -0.76
N HIS A 31 7.80 23.17 -0.14
CA HIS A 31 6.60 23.98 -0.41
C HIS A 31 6.32 25.07 0.63
N GLY A 32 7.25 25.30 1.58
CA GLY A 32 7.09 26.34 2.60
C GLY A 32 5.93 26.06 3.57
N VAL A 33 5.53 24.81 3.75
CA VAL A 33 4.51 24.41 4.71
C VAL A 33 5.19 24.18 6.05
N ASP A 34 4.76 24.90 7.08
CA ASP A 34 5.32 24.81 8.45
C ASP A 34 4.75 23.60 9.22
N TRP A 35 4.92 22.42 8.61
CA TRP A 35 4.59 21.14 9.23
C TRP A 35 5.82 20.27 9.36
N HIS A 36 5.90 19.58 10.48
CA HIS A 36 6.89 18.54 10.70
C HIS A 36 6.24 17.32 11.37
N TRP A 37 6.23 16.21 10.69
CA TRP A 37 5.71 14.98 11.24
C TRP A 37 6.82 14.15 11.88
N ASN A 38 6.77 14.03 13.21
CA ASN A 38 7.52 13.02 13.93
C ASN A 38 6.84 11.64 13.75
N ILE A 39 7.48 10.59 14.26
CA ILE A 39 6.97 9.21 14.15
C ILE A 39 5.55 9.08 14.70
N ALA A 40 5.31 9.59 15.93
CA ALA A 40 4.01 9.49 16.58
C ALA A 40 2.90 10.22 15.80
N THR A 41 3.21 11.41 15.27
CA THR A 41 2.28 12.18 14.44
C THR A 41 1.99 11.43 13.14
N TYR A 42 3.01 10.92 12.47
CA TYR A 42 2.83 10.16 11.23
C TYR A 42 1.97 8.91 11.44
N CYS A 43 2.23 8.14 12.51
CA CYS A 43 1.43 6.96 12.85
C CYS A 43 -0.06 7.28 13.01
N ARG A 44 -0.39 8.38 13.70
CA ARG A 44 -1.80 8.82 13.81
C ARG A 44 -2.45 9.16 12.47
N HIS A 45 -1.67 9.64 11.51
CA HIS A 45 -2.19 9.97 10.18
C HIS A 45 -2.35 8.75 9.28
N LEU A 46 -1.83 7.58 9.64
CA LEU A 46 -2.04 6.34 8.91
C LEU A 46 -3.49 5.83 8.98
N ASP A 47 -4.27 6.29 9.96
CA ASP A 47 -5.71 5.99 10.03
C ASP A 47 -6.51 6.57 8.85
N THR A 48 -5.96 7.60 8.18
CA THR A 48 -6.54 8.18 6.97
C THR A 48 -5.87 7.59 5.74
N PRO A 49 -6.54 6.70 4.97
CA PRO A 49 -5.99 6.13 3.75
C PRO A 49 -5.78 7.18 2.66
N GLY A 50 -4.74 7.00 1.85
CA GLY A 50 -4.44 7.87 0.71
C GLY A 50 -3.68 9.15 1.09
N GLY A 51 -2.53 9.35 0.43
CA GLY A 51 -1.62 10.46 0.76
C GLY A 51 -2.22 11.84 0.56
N GLN A 52 -2.97 12.05 -0.51
CA GLN A 52 -3.65 13.33 -0.76
C GLN A 52 -4.82 13.56 0.21
N ASN A 53 -5.55 12.49 0.56
CA ASN A 53 -6.65 12.59 1.54
C ASN A 53 -6.11 12.99 2.91
N ARG A 54 -4.98 12.43 3.30
CA ARG A 54 -4.27 12.78 4.54
C ARG A 54 -3.88 14.25 4.58
N LEU A 55 -3.29 14.76 3.49
CA LEU A 55 -2.94 16.18 3.36
C LEU A 55 -4.18 17.08 3.39
N ARG A 56 -5.27 16.67 2.75
CA ARG A 56 -6.53 17.43 2.73
C ARG A 56 -7.17 17.50 4.11
N GLN A 57 -7.19 16.38 4.82
CA GLN A 57 -7.75 16.34 6.17
C GLN A 57 -6.99 17.24 7.15
N LEU A 58 -5.67 17.31 7.03
CA LEU A 58 -4.82 18.12 7.91
C LEU A 58 -4.76 19.59 7.51
N GLY A 59 -4.76 19.85 6.21
CA GLY A 59 -4.66 21.21 5.67
C GLY A 59 -5.97 21.98 5.80
N GLY A 60 -7.11 21.28 5.82
CA GLY A 60 -8.40 21.93 5.80
C GLY A 60 -8.47 23.00 4.69
N ASP A 61 -8.88 24.20 5.05
CA ASP A 61 -8.94 25.35 4.13
C ASP A 61 -7.57 26.05 3.93
N ALA A 62 -6.52 25.63 4.65
CA ALA A 62 -5.18 26.22 4.55
C ALA A 62 -4.41 25.77 3.29
N LEU A 63 -4.82 24.68 2.64
CA LEU A 63 -4.21 24.16 1.42
C LEU A 63 -5.24 23.98 0.32
N THR A 64 -4.95 24.55 -0.84
CA THR A 64 -5.76 24.33 -2.05
C THR A 64 -5.52 22.92 -2.61
N THR A 65 -6.44 22.43 -3.43
CA THR A 65 -6.30 21.15 -4.14
C THR A 65 -5.03 21.10 -5.00
N ILE A 66 -4.62 22.25 -5.57
CA ILE A 66 -3.39 22.35 -6.38
C ILE A 66 -2.15 22.17 -5.50
N GLU A 67 -2.11 22.83 -4.36
CA GLU A 67 -1.00 22.72 -3.40
C GLU A 67 -0.88 21.31 -2.86
N ILE A 68 -1.99 20.68 -2.45
CA ILE A 68 -2.03 19.27 -2.02
C ILE A 68 -1.42 18.36 -3.08
N ARG A 69 -1.78 18.53 -4.35
CA ARG A 69 -1.24 17.75 -5.45
C ARG A 69 0.27 17.94 -5.59
N ARG A 70 0.75 19.19 -5.60
CA ARG A 70 2.17 19.53 -5.72
C ARG A 70 3.01 18.97 -4.56
N ILE A 71 2.52 19.13 -3.32
CA ILE A 71 3.17 18.55 -2.13
C ILE A 71 3.25 17.03 -2.26
N HIS A 72 2.15 16.40 -2.68
CA HIS A 72 2.12 14.95 -2.86
C HIS A 72 3.08 14.47 -3.97
N GLU A 73 3.18 15.19 -5.09
CA GLU A 73 4.13 14.88 -6.16
C GLU A 73 5.58 14.98 -5.66
N THR A 74 5.94 16.07 -5.00
CA THR A 74 7.28 16.24 -4.39
C THR A 74 7.58 15.12 -3.37
N LYS A 75 6.59 14.77 -2.54
CA LYS A 75 6.71 13.63 -1.63
C LYS A 75 6.98 12.32 -2.37
N GLN A 76 6.29 12.08 -3.47
CA GLN A 76 6.50 10.87 -4.27
C GLN A 76 7.90 10.82 -4.90
N ASP A 77 8.42 11.97 -5.36
CA ASP A 77 9.79 12.06 -5.90
C ASP A 77 10.84 11.78 -4.82
N ALA A 78 10.67 12.36 -3.63
CA ALA A 78 11.56 12.12 -2.49
C ALA A 78 11.50 10.65 -2.02
N PHE A 79 10.31 10.05 -2.02
CA PHE A 79 10.14 8.64 -1.70
C PHE A 79 10.81 7.74 -2.74
N ALA A 80 10.63 8.02 -4.04
CA ALA A 80 11.31 7.28 -5.11
C ALA A 80 12.83 7.35 -4.96
N ALA A 81 13.37 8.53 -4.67
CA ALA A 81 14.81 8.69 -4.45
C ALA A 81 15.32 7.86 -3.25
N SER A 82 14.52 7.74 -2.19
CA SER A 82 14.87 6.92 -1.02
C SER A 82 14.86 5.41 -1.29
N LEU A 83 14.19 4.97 -2.35
CA LEU A 83 14.10 3.57 -2.77
C LEU A 83 15.15 3.15 -3.80
N ALA A 84 15.94 4.08 -4.34
CA ALA A 84 16.86 3.83 -5.46
C ALA A 84 17.93 2.76 -5.17
N GLY A 85 18.26 2.52 -3.89
CA GLY A 85 19.16 1.45 -3.46
C GLY A 85 18.51 0.10 -3.21
N GLY A 86 17.21 -0.03 -3.48
CA GLY A 86 16.43 -1.19 -3.07
C GLY A 86 16.02 -1.15 -1.59
N ILE A 87 15.11 -2.02 -1.22
CA ILE A 87 14.67 -2.21 0.18
C ILE A 87 14.63 -3.69 0.52
N ALA A 88 14.86 -4.00 1.80
CA ALA A 88 14.68 -5.36 2.29
C ALA A 88 13.18 -5.65 2.50
N PRO A 89 12.72 -6.87 2.15
CA PRO A 89 11.38 -7.32 2.51
C PRO A 89 11.29 -7.53 4.04
N LEU A 90 10.05 -7.57 4.54
CA LEU A 90 9.81 -7.99 5.92
C LEU A 90 10.32 -9.41 6.16
N THR A 91 10.81 -9.64 7.36
CA THR A 91 11.23 -10.99 7.80
C THR A 91 10.08 -11.99 7.63
N GLY A 92 10.35 -13.11 6.98
CA GLY A 92 9.40 -14.19 6.76
C GLY A 92 8.51 -14.03 5.52
N ILE A 93 8.50 -12.89 4.84
CA ILE A 93 7.64 -12.70 3.67
C ILE A 93 8.13 -13.52 2.45
N VAL A 94 9.42 -13.58 2.23
CA VAL A 94 10.00 -14.37 1.13
C VAL A 94 9.73 -15.86 1.32
N GLU A 95 9.91 -16.35 2.54
CA GLU A 95 9.62 -17.73 2.92
C GLU A 95 8.12 -18.05 2.78
N THR A 96 7.26 -17.11 3.18
CA THR A 96 5.80 -17.25 3.05
C THR A 96 5.39 -17.34 1.58
N LEU A 97 5.93 -16.47 0.73
CA LEU A 97 5.66 -16.50 -0.72
C LEU A 97 6.15 -17.81 -1.36
N THR A 98 7.33 -18.26 -0.96
CA THR A 98 7.90 -19.53 -1.44
C THR A 98 7.03 -20.70 -1.04
N ALA A 99 6.60 -20.76 0.22
CA ALA A 99 5.70 -21.82 0.72
C ALA A 99 4.33 -21.78 0.02
N ALA A 100 3.77 -20.59 -0.18
CA ALA A 100 2.49 -20.42 -0.89
C ALA A 100 2.57 -20.91 -2.34
N ARG A 101 3.64 -20.58 -3.05
CA ARG A 101 3.88 -21.09 -4.42
C ARG A 101 4.03 -22.61 -4.44
N ALA A 102 4.81 -23.17 -3.52
CA ALA A 102 4.99 -24.62 -3.40
C ALA A 102 3.66 -25.34 -3.10
N ALA A 103 2.75 -24.70 -2.37
CA ALA A 103 1.41 -25.20 -2.11
C ALA A 103 0.41 -24.97 -3.28
N GLY A 104 0.85 -24.39 -4.39
CA GLY A 104 0.01 -24.11 -5.56
C GLY A 104 -0.97 -22.95 -5.37
N LEU A 105 -0.73 -22.08 -4.37
CA LEU A 105 -1.57 -20.90 -4.16
C LEU A 105 -1.23 -19.81 -5.17
N ARG A 106 -2.26 -19.16 -5.71
CA ARG A 106 -2.09 -17.92 -6.47
C ARG A 106 -1.81 -16.77 -5.51
N ILE A 107 -0.86 -15.92 -5.86
CA ILE A 107 -0.48 -14.78 -5.03
C ILE A 107 -1.04 -13.51 -5.63
N GLY A 108 -1.62 -12.66 -4.77
CA GLY A 108 -2.08 -11.34 -5.16
C GLY A 108 -1.52 -10.24 -4.26
N PHE A 109 -1.35 -9.05 -4.83
CA PHE A 109 -1.07 -7.82 -4.08
C PHE A 109 -2.29 -6.90 -4.19
N VAL A 110 -3.02 -6.76 -3.07
CA VAL A 110 -4.31 -6.06 -3.02
C VAL A 110 -4.14 -4.73 -2.28
N THR A 111 -3.93 -3.68 -3.03
CA THR A 111 -3.66 -2.33 -2.51
C THR A 111 -4.57 -1.30 -3.16
N THR A 112 -4.76 -0.16 -2.51
CA THR A 112 -5.40 1.05 -3.05
C THR A 112 -4.41 2.21 -3.17
N THR A 113 -3.12 1.91 -3.24
CA THR A 113 -2.11 2.91 -3.59
C THR A 113 -2.06 3.16 -5.09
N THR A 114 -1.32 4.20 -5.51
CA THR A 114 -1.24 4.57 -6.93
C THR A 114 -0.39 3.57 -7.73
N PRO A 115 -0.64 3.40 -9.05
CA PRO A 115 0.20 2.58 -9.92
C PRO A 115 1.67 2.99 -9.88
N ARG A 116 1.96 4.29 -9.77
CA ARG A 116 3.33 4.81 -9.61
C ARG A 116 4.00 4.25 -8.35
N THR A 117 3.31 4.25 -7.22
CA THR A 117 3.85 3.70 -5.96
C THR A 117 4.07 2.20 -6.07
N ILE A 118 3.14 1.46 -6.69
CA ILE A 118 3.28 0.01 -6.95
C ILE A 118 4.55 -0.26 -7.76
N ALA A 119 4.78 0.50 -8.84
CA ALA A 119 5.97 0.36 -9.68
C ALA A 119 7.27 0.60 -8.90
N MET A 120 7.31 1.65 -8.06
CA MET A 120 8.47 1.96 -7.21
C MET A 120 8.77 0.83 -6.21
N ILE A 121 7.75 0.29 -5.55
CA ILE A 121 7.90 -0.82 -4.58
C ILE A 121 8.33 -2.11 -5.28
N ARG A 122 7.74 -2.41 -6.43
CA ARG A 122 8.12 -3.56 -7.24
C ARG A 122 9.59 -3.53 -7.64
N GLU A 123 10.06 -2.37 -8.12
CA GLU A 123 11.47 -2.17 -8.47
C GLU A 123 12.39 -2.29 -7.25
N ALA A 124 12.04 -1.62 -6.16
CA ALA A 124 12.83 -1.63 -4.93
C ALA A 124 12.96 -3.02 -4.29
N LEU A 125 11.95 -3.89 -4.46
CA LEU A 125 11.94 -5.27 -3.95
C LEU A 125 12.49 -6.29 -4.94
N SER A 126 12.79 -5.93 -6.18
CA SER A 126 13.10 -6.86 -7.29
C SER A 126 14.27 -7.80 -7.01
N GLY A 127 15.21 -7.40 -6.15
CA GLY A 127 16.32 -8.25 -5.71
C GLY A 127 15.91 -9.40 -4.76
N HIS A 128 14.68 -9.37 -4.25
CA HIS A 128 14.19 -10.33 -3.25
C HIS A 128 12.87 -10.98 -3.62
N ILE A 129 11.96 -10.22 -4.23
CA ILE A 129 10.60 -10.64 -4.57
C ILE A 129 10.34 -10.33 -6.05
N ASP A 130 10.12 -11.36 -6.85
CA ASP A 130 9.58 -11.18 -8.19
C ASP A 130 8.05 -11.10 -8.11
N MET A 131 7.51 -9.91 -8.42
CA MET A 131 6.07 -9.67 -8.45
C MET A 131 5.47 -9.88 -9.85
N SER A 132 6.25 -10.33 -10.84
CA SER A 132 5.77 -10.54 -12.21
C SER A 132 4.82 -11.74 -12.32
N ASP A 133 4.94 -12.70 -11.40
CA ASP A 133 4.11 -13.90 -11.32
C ASP A 133 2.89 -13.75 -10.39
N PHE A 134 2.68 -12.56 -9.82
CA PHE A 134 1.47 -12.31 -9.03
C PHE A 134 0.24 -12.37 -9.92
N ALA A 135 -0.69 -13.24 -9.56
CA ALA A 135 -1.89 -13.51 -10.34
C ALA A 135 -2.87 -12.33 -10.39
N VAL A 136 -2.77 -11.42 -9.41
CA VAL A 136 -3.56 -10.19 -9.38
C VAL A 136 -2.78 -9.09 -8.62
N ILE A 137 -2.83 -7.88 -9.16
CA ILE A 137 -2.40 -6.66 -8.48
C ILE A 137 -3.53 -5.65 -8.66
N THR A 138 -4.01 -5.05 -7.56
CA THR A 138 -4.98 -3.95 -7.61
C THR A 138 -4.31 -2.63 -7.26
N SER A 139 -4.91 -1.54 -7.70
CA SER A 139 -4.45 -0.17 -7.45
C SER A 139 -5.62 0.75 -7.10
N LYS A 140 -5.30 1.99 -6.74
CA LYS A 140 -6.29 3.04 -6.54
C LYS A 140 -7.16 3.29 -7.77
N GLU A 141 -6.62 3.11 -8.97
CA GLU A 141 -7.33 3.37 -10.23
C GLU A 141 -8.33 2.26 -10.59
N ASP A 142 -8.23 1.10 -9.96
CA ASP A 142 -9.12 -0.03 -10.20
C ASP A 142 -10.45 0.06 -9.44
N VAL A 143 -10.55 0.91 -8.41
CA VAL A 143 -11.71 0.98 -7.52
C VAL A 143 -12.13 2.42 -7.23
N VAL A 144 -13.41 2.63 -7.06
CA VAL A 144 -13.98 3.94 -6.68
C VAL A 144 -13.84 4.16 -5.17
N ARG A 145 -14.00 3.11 -4.38
CA ARG A 145 -13.89 3.16 -2.92
C ARG A 145 -12.62 2.47 -2.47
N GLU A 146 -11.77 3.26 -1.79
CA GLU A 146 -10.53 2.77 -1.19
C GLU A 146 -10.81 2.03 0.13
N LYS A 147 -9.81 1.31 0.64
CA LYS A 147 -9.88 0.71 1.99
C LYS A 147 -10.27 1.78 3.02
N PRO A 148 -11.12 1.50 3.98
CA PRO A 148 -11.54 0.18 4.47
C PRO A 148 -12.69 -0.51 3.72
N ASP A 149 -13.14 0.03 2.58
CA ASP A 149 -14.13 -0.63 1.73
C ASP A 149 -13.55 -1.92 1.12
N GLY A 150 -14.37 -2.96 0.97
CA GLY A 150 -13.95 -4.25 0.44
C GLY A 150 -13.72 -4.30 -1.06
N ALA A 151 -14.02 -3.24 -1.81
CA ALA A 151 -14.04 -3.23 -3.28
C ALA A 151 -12.75 -3.76 -3.94
N CYS A 152 -11.57 -3.42 -3.40
CA CYS A 152 -10.30 -3.91 -3.96
C CYS A 152 -10.13 -5.43 -3.78
N TYR A 153 -10.61 -5.99 -2.68
CA TYR A 153 -10.60 -7.43 -2.42
C TYR A 153 -11.65 -8.17 -3.25
N GLU A 154 -12.88 -7.61 -3.36
CA GLU A 154 -13.92 -8.16 -4.24
C GLU A 154 -13.45 -8.22 -5.68
N LEU A 155 -12.78 -7.15 -6.16
CA LEU A 155 -12.17 -7.12 -7.48
C LEU A 155 -11.08 -8.19 -7.65
N ALA A 156 -10.22 -8.36 -6.64
CA ALA A 156 -9.18 -9.39 -6.67
C ALA A 156 -9.78 -10.80 -6.75
N LEU A 157 -10.81 -11.10 -5.95
CA LEU A 157 -11.54 -12.37 -6.00
C LEU A 157 -12.17 -12.60 -7.38
N SER A 158 -12.82 -11.56 -7.94
CA SER A 158 -13.42 -11.61 -9.28
C SER A 158 -12.38 -11.91 -10.37
N ARG A 159 -11.25 -11.19 -10.37
CA ARG A 159 -10.15 -11.42 -11.33
C ARG A 159 -9.53 -12.82 -11.21
N LEU A 160 -9.49 -13.34 -9.99
CA LEU A 160 -9.03 -14.71 -9.74
C LEU A 160 -10.10 -15.77 -10.01
N GLY A 161 -11.37 -15.43 -10.12
CA GLY A 161 -12.47 -16.38 -10.30
C GLY A 161 -12.61 -17.33 -9.12
N ILE A 162 -12.47 -16.84 -7.87
CA ILE A 162 -12.58 -17.65 -6.65
C ILE A 162 -13.54 -17.03 -5.64
N ALA A 163 -14.08 -17.87 -4.76
CA ALA A 163 -14.88 -17.42 -3.63
C ALA A 163 -14.00 -16.89 -2.49
N SER A 164 -14.57 -16.01 -1.66
CA SER A 164 -13.85 -15.40 -0.54
C SER A 164 -13.27 -16.40 0.45
N HIS A 165 -13.99 -17.49 0.72
CA HIS A 165 -13.54 -18.55 1.62
C HIS A 165 -12.37 -19.40 1.09
N ASP A 166 -12.03 -19.27 -0.21
CA ASP A 166 -10.87 -19.89 -0.84
C ASP A 166 -9.61 -19.01 -0.79
N ALA A 167 -9.70 -17.80 -0.21
CA ALA A 167 -8.59 -16.88 -0.06
C ALA A 167 -8.23 -16.63 1.41
N LEU A 168 -6.97 -16.32 1.65
CA LEU A 168 -6.45 -15.79 2.91
C LEU A 168 -5.80 -14.44 2.62
N ALA A 169 -6.09 -13.43 3.42
CA ALA A 169 -5.42 -12.14 3.36
C ALA A 169 -4.40 -11.99 4.50
N ILE A 170 -3.34 -11.24 4.23
CA ILE A 170 -2.40 -10.73 5.25
C ILE A 170 -2.41 -9.21 5.13
N GLU A 171 -2.63 -8.54 6.25
CA GLU A 171 -2.72 -7.08 6.33
C GLU A 171 -1.95 -6.52 7.52
N ASP A 172 -1.61 -5.24 7.44
CA ASP A 172 -0.77 -4.54 8.42
C ASP A 172 -1.50 -3.44 9.20
N THR A 173 -2.70 -3.04 8.79
CA THR A 173 -3.49 -2.00 9.45
C THR A 173 -4.94 -2.43 9.66
N VAL A 174 -5.59 -1.84 10.69
CA VAL A 174 -7.00 -2.10 11.00
C VAL A 174 -7.91 -1.76 9.81
N ALA A 175 -7.66 -0.64 9.13
CA ALA A 175 -8.46 -0.24 7.96
C ALA A 175 -8.33 -1.24 6.81
N SER A 176 -7.12 -1.72 6.55
CA SER A 176 -6.87 -2.70 5.51
C SER A 176 -7.43 -4.08 5.85
N GLN A 177 -7.31 -4.51 7.12
CA GLN A 177 -7.94 -5.73 7.61
C GLN A 177 -9.46 -5.67 7.47
N SER A 178 -10.07 -4.53 7.82
CA SER A 178 -11.51 -4.32 7.68
C SER A 178 -11.98 -4.48 6.23
N ALA A 179 -11.17 -4.04 5.25
CA ALA A 179 -11.48 -4.22 3.83
C ALA A 179 -11.50 -5.71 3.43
N ALA A 180 -10.55 -6.51 3.89
CA ALA A 180 -10.52 -7.95 3.63
C ALA A 180 -11.73 -8.65 4.26
N ILE A 181 -12.06 -8.32 5.51
CA ILE A 181 -13.22 -8.87 6.23
C ILE A 181 -14.53 -8.46 5.55
N ALA A 182 -14.66 -7.20 5.09
CA ALA A 182 -15.84 -6.73 4.37
C ALA A 182 -16.09 -7.52 3.07
N ALA A 183 -15.04 -7.97 2.40
CA ALA A 183 -15.11 -8.86 1.24
C ALA A 183 -15.33 -10.36 1.60
N GLY A 184 -15.50 -10.67 2.88
CA GLY A 184 -15.72 -12.04 3.38
C GLY A 184 -14.46 -12.91 3.38
N ILE A 185 -13.28 -12.31 3.32
CA ILE A 185 -11.99 -13.01 3.33
C ILE A 185 -11.48 -13.11 4.76
N ARG A 186 -10.98 -14.30 5.12
CA ARG A 186 -10.26 -14.47 6.38
C ARG A 186 -8.91 -13.73 6.32
N CYS A 187 -8.63 -12.92 7.34
CA CYS A 187 -7.45 -12.08 7.44
C CYS A 187 -6.72 -12.30 8.77
#